data_bc578c8c82deae9a7e945742d0dd4f90
#
_entry.id   bc578c8c82deae9a7e945742d0dd4f90
#
_cell.length_a   1.000
_cell.length_b   1.000
_cell.length_c   1.000
_cell.angle_alpha   90.00
_cell.angle_beta   90.00
_cell.angle_gamma   90.00
#
_symmetry.space_group_name_H-M   'P 1'
#
loop_
_entity.id
_entity.type
_entity.pdbx_description
1 polymer ?
#
loop_
_entity_poly.entity_id
_entity_poly.type
_entity_poly.pdbx_seq_one_letter_code
_entity_poly.pdbx_strand_id
1 'polypeptide(L)'
;MKQAREICRGIEADEVRRLIIEDKVRPDGRQIDEIRPLNSQVDLLPRVHGSALFTRGETQVLSTTTLGALNDNQIIDDLTVVDSKRFMHHYNFPPYCVGETGRMGNPGRREIGHGALGERALAQVLPSVDEFPYTIRTVADVME
;
A
#
# COMPACT_ATOMS: atom_id res chain seq x y z
N MET A 1 -1.93 29.28 21.61
CA MET A 1 -2.78 28.20 21.08
C MET A 1 -2.00 26.98 20.59
N LYS A 2 -0.89 27.10 19.81
CA LYS A 2 -0.12 25.95 19.32
C LYS A 2 0.46 25.07 20.44
N GLN A 3 1.10 25.67 21.45
CA GLN A 3 1.64 24.97 22.61
C GLN A 3 0.57 24.23 23.44
N ALA A 4 -0.58 24.87 23.68
CA ALA A 4 -1.68 24.20 24.43
C ALA A 4 -2.19 22.94 23.71
N ARG A 5 -2.32 23.02 22.36
CA ARG A 5 -2.72 21.86 21.55
C ARG A 5 -1.69 20.73 21.58
N GLU A 6 -0.40 21.08 21.63
CA GLU A 6 0.69 20.11 21.71
C GLU A 6 0.71 19.40 23.06
N ILE A 7 0.48 20.13 24.17
CA ILE A 7 0.35 19.57 25.52
C ILE A 7 -0.87 18.64 25.60
N CYS A 8 -2.04 19.05 25.09
CA CYS A 8 -3.23 18.21 25.09
C CYS A 8 -3.01 16.89 24.33
N ARG A 9 -2.36 16.95 23.15
CA ARG A 9 -2.00 15.74 22.39
C ARG A 9 -1.03 14.83 23.16
N GLY A 10 -0.10 15.40 23.93
CA GLY A 10 0.80 14.63 24.78
C GLY A 10 0.03 13.85 25.85
N ILE A 11 -0.85 14.54 26.58
CA ILE A 11 -1.70 13.93 27.61
C ILE A 11 -2.60 12.83 27.04
N GLU A 12 -3.24 13.11 25.90
CA GLU A 12 -4.08 12.12 25.18
C GLU A 12 -3.26 10.88 24.79
N ALA A 13 -2.07 11.06 24.24
CA ALA A 13 -1.21 9.95 23.86
C ALA A 13 -0.76 9.11 25.06
N ASP A 14 -0.47 9.73 26.20
CA ASP A 14 -0.06 9.03 27.41
C ASP A 14 -1.24 8.27 28.02
N GLU A 15 -2.44 8.84 28.03
CA GLU A 15 -3.64 8.15 28.49
C GLU A 15 -4.02 6.96 27.59
N VAL A 16 -3.93 7.11 26.28
CA VAL A 16 -4.14 5.99 25.33
C VAL A 16 -3.15 4.86 25.60
N ARG A 17 -1.87 5.17 25.83
CA ARG A 17 -0.87 4.15 26.18
C ARG A 17 -1.18 3.46 27.50
N ARG A 18 -1.60 4.23 28.53
CA ARG A 18 -2.01 3.68 29.82
C ARG A 18 -3.17 2.69 29.67
N LEU A 19 -4.23 3.09 28.96
CA LEU A 19 -5.40 2.22 28.68
C LEU A 19 -5.00 0.91 28.00
N ILE A 20 -4.10 0.97 27.01
CA ILE A 20 -3.63 -0.23 26.31
C ILE A 20 -2.79 -1.13 27.21
N ILE A 21 -1.88 -0.54 28.01
CA ILE A 21 -0.92 -1.32 28.83
C ILE A 21 -1.59 -1.88 30.08
N GLU A 22 -2.34 -1.05 30.82
CA GLU A 22 -2.90 -1.39 32.13
C GLU A 22 -4.29 -2.03 31.99
N ASP A 23 -5.20 -1.35 31.29
CA ASP A 23 -6.61 -1.77 31.20
C ASP A 23 -6.87 -2.74 30.04
N LYS A 24 -5.88 -2.96 29.14
CA LYS A 24 -5.98 -3.82 27.97
C LYS A 24 -7.12 -3.39 27.01
N VAL A 25 -7.45 -2.12 26.99
CA VAL A 25 -8.50 -1.53 26.15
C VAL A 25 -7.85 -0.74 25.01
N ARG A 26 -8.22 -1.03 23.77
CA ARG A 26 -7.82 -0.24 22.61
C ARG A 26 -8.87 0.83 22.30
N PRO A 27 -8.48 2.03 21.82
CA PRO A 27 -9.41 3.13 21.56
C PRO A 27 -10.53 2.80 20.58
N ASP A 28 -10.29 1.83 19.68
CA ASP A 28 -11.24 1.36 18.68
C ASP A 28 -12.11 0.16 19.16
N GLY A 29 -11.99 -0.22 20.43
CA GLY A 29 -12.78 -1.30 21.06
C GLY A 29 -12.34 -2.72 20.72
N ARG A 30 -11.29 -2.90 19.88
CA ARG A 30 -10.76 -4.23 19.57
C ARG A 30 -9.96 -4.83 20.72
N GLN A 31 -9.87 -6.14 20.77
CA GLN A 31 -8.96 -6.84 21.67
C GLN A 31 -7.49 -6.55 21.29
N ILE A 32 -6.54 -6.83 22.20
CA ILE A 32 -5.13 -6.49 22.00
C ILE A 32 -4.53 -7.22 20.81
N ASP A 33 -4.90 -8.46 20.58
CA ASP A 33 -4.45 -9.33 19.50
C ASP A 33 -5.40 -9.34 18.27
N GLU A 34 -6.51 -8.60 18.34
CA GLU A 34 -7.48 -8.54 17.26
C GLU A 34 -7.00 -7.63 16.14
N ILE A 35 -6.97 -8.14 14.91
CA ILE A 35 -6.74 -7.36 13.69
C ILE A 35 -8.06 -6.81 13.14
N ARG A 36 -7.97 -5.74 12.36
CA ARG A 36 -9.15 -5.21 11.64
C ARG A 36 -9.68 -6.25 10.66
N PRO A 37 -11.00 -6.26 10.38
CA PRO A 37 -11.57 -7.15 9.38
C PRO A 37 -10.87 -6.99 8.03
N LEU A 38 -10.51 -8.12 7.42
CA LEU A 38 -9.89 -8.18 6.11
C LEU A 38 -10.87 -8.73 5.09
N ASN A 39 -10.92 -8.10 3.92
CA ASN A 39 -11.68 -8.59 2.78
C ASN A 39 -10.84 -8.40 1.50
N SER A 40 -10.90 -9.38 0.61
CA SER A 40 -10.28 -9.34 -0.71
C SER A 40 -11.27 -9.75 -1.76
N GLN A 41 -11.41 -8.93 -2.79
CA GLN A 41 -12.22 -9.21 -3.95
C GLN A 41 -11.34 -9.12 -5.19
N VAL A 42 -11.50 -10.05 -6.11
CA VAL A 42 -10.76 -10.08 -7.38
C VAL A 42 -11.71 -9.94 -8.55
N ASP A 43 -11.15 -9.60 -9.70
CA ASP A 43 -11.90 -9.50 -10.97
C ASP A 43 -13.02 -8.46 -10.97
N LEU A 44 -12.75 -7.28 -10.38
CA LEU A 44 -13.73 -6.20 -10.32
C LEU A 44 -13.83 -5.41 -11.64
N LEU A 45 -12.71 -5.24 -12.33
CA LEU A 45 -12.63 -4.41 -13.55
C LEU A 45 -12.55 -5.30 -14.78
N PRO A 46 -13.56 -5.27 -15.68
CA PRO A 46 -13.68 -6.26 -16.75
C PRO A 46 -12.72 -6.04 -17.94
N ARG A 47 -11.98 -4.91 -17.98
CA ARG A 47 -11.13 -4.56 -19.12
C ARG A 47 -9.64 -4.43 -18.78
N VAL A 48 -9.24 -4.90 -17.61
CA VAL A 48 -7.84 -4.97 -17.19
C VAL A 48 -7.38 -6.42 -17.20
N HIS A 49 -6.06 -6.66 -17.22
CA HIS A 49 -5.53 -8.03 -17.16
C HIS A 49 -5.70 -8.68 -15.79
N GLY A 50 -5.89 -7.88 -14.74
CA GLY A 50 -6.25 -8.32 -13.40
C GLY A 50 -6.61 -7.13 -12.54
N SER A 51 -7.52 -7.34 -11.60
CA SER A 51 -7.90 -6.34 -10.60
C SER A 51 -8.22 -6.98 -9.27
N ALA A 52 -7.90 -6.30 -8.18
CA ALA A 52 -8.25 -6.72 -6.83
C ALA A 52 -8.54 -5.51 -5.96
N LEU A 53 -9.55 -5.63 -5.11
CA LEU A 53 -9.83 -4.67 -4.05
C LEU A 53 -9.51 -5.34 -2.71
N PHE A 54 -8.60 -4.75 -1.97
CA PHE A 54 -8.27 -5.17 -0.62
C PHE A 54 -8.80 -4.16 0.38
N THR A 55 -9.54 -4.63 1.37
CA THR A 55 -10.09 -3.81 2.44
C THR A 55 -9.59 -4.29 3.79
N ARG A 56 -9.11 -3.37 4.61
CA ARG A 56 -8.73 -3.60 6.01
C ARG A 56 -9.39 -2.57 6.91
N GLY A 57 -10.47 -2.96 7.55
CA GLY A 57 -11.33 -2.02 8.26
C GLY A 57 -11.96 -1.03 7.28
N GLU A 58 -11.65 0.24 7.43
CA GLU A 58 -12.14 1.31 6.54
C GLU A 58 -11.20 1.56 5.34
N THR A 59 -9.93 1.18 5.46
CA THR A 59 -8.94 1.40 4.40
C THR A 59 -9.15 0.46 3.22
N GLN A 60 -9.24 1.02 2.02
CA GLN A 60 -9.40 0.28 0.77
C GLN A 60 -8.25 0.58 -0.19
N VAL A 61 -7.76 -0.46 -0.86
CA VAL A 61 -6.74 -0.37 -1.91
C VAL A 61 -7.21 -1.12 -3.15
N LEU A 62 -7.36 -0.40 -4.24
CA LEU A 62 -7.63 -0.99 -5.55
C LEU A 62 -6.30 -1.26 -6.26
N SER A 63 -6.04 -2.52 -6.58
CA SER A 63 -4.87 -2.93 -7.34
C SER A 63 -5.28 -3.33 -8.74
N THR A 64 -4.59 -2.78 -9.74
CA THR A 64 -4.76 -3.14 -11.15
C THR A 64 -3.48 -3.74 -11.69
N THR A 65 -3.61 -4.78 -12.52
CA THR A 65 -2.49 -5.48 -13.14
C THR A 65 -2.53 -5.31 -14.64
N THR A 66 -1.39 -4.98 -15.23
CA THR A 66 -1.16 -4.94 -16.66
C THR A 66 -0.05 -5.92 -17.01
N LEU A 67 -0.29 -6.73 -18.05
CA LEU A 67 0.69 -7.66 -18.60
C LEU A 67 1.25 -7.08 -19.90
N GLY A 68 2.56 -7.20 -20.07
CA GLY A 68 3.29 -6.80 -21.25
C GLY A 68 4.14 -7.93 -21.83
N ALA A 69 4.71 -7.75 -23.00
CA ALA A 69 5.70 -8.65 -23.54
C ALA A 69 7.00 -8.60 -22.70
N LEU A 70 7.86 -9.61 -22.82
CA LEU A 70 9.14 -9.63 -22.10
C LEU A 70 10.05 -8.45 -22.46
N ASN A 71 9.88 -7.86 -23.64
CA ASN A 71 10.62 -6.67 -24.06
C ASN A 71 10.14 -5.38 -23.37
N ASP A 72 9.00 -5.41 -22.68
CA ASP A 72 8.45 -4.27 -21.91
C ASP A 72 9.01 -4.20 -20.48
N ASN A 73 10.05 -4.97 -20.17
CA ASN A 73 10.74 -4.91 -18.88
C ASN A 73 11.25 -3.50 -18.61
N GLN A 74 11.20 -3.09 -17.35
CA GLN A 74 11.81 -1.83 -16.95
C GLN A 74 13.33 -1.94 -17.06
N ILE A 75 13.93 -1.10 -17.88
CA ILE A 75 15.39 -0.98 -17.97
C ILE A 75 15.88 -0.22 -16.72
N ILE A 76 16.89 -0.76 -16.07
CA ILE A 76 17.55 -0.13 -14.93
C ILE A 76 18.94 0.30 -15.41
N ASP A 77 19.13 1.60 -15.53
CA ASP A 77 20.40 2.20 -15.90
C ASP A 77 20.99 2.89 -14.67
N ASP A 78 21.58 2.08 -13.78
CA ASP A 78 22.26 2.55 -12.58
C ASP A 78 23.60 1.80 -12.39
N LEU A 79 24.25 2.00 -11.26
CA LEU A 79 25.53 1.37 -10.94
C LEU A 79 25.40 -0.09 -10.45
N THR A 80 24.21 -0.67 -10.48
CA THR A 80 23.99 -2.06 -10.06
C THR A 80 24.15 -3.04 -11.22
N VAL A 81 24.27 -4.32 -10.91
CA VAL A 81 24.41 -5.41 -11.91
C VAL A 81 23.05 -5.79 -12.53
N VAL A 82 21.96 -5.20 -12.05
CA VAL A 82 20.59 -5.51 -12.53
C VAL A 82 20.26 -4.63 -13.71
N ASP A 83 20.22 -5.19 -14.91
CA ASP A 83 19.96 -4.46 -16.17
C ASP A 83 18.47 -4.24 -16.44
N SER A 84 17.60 -5.11 -15.93
CA SER A 84 16.17 -5.01 -16.17
C SER A 84 15.32 -5.66 -15.08
N LYS A 85 14.07 -5.22 -14.99
CA LYS A 85 13.12 -5.71 -14.02
C LYS A 85 11.80 -6.08 -14.69
N ARG A 86 11.39 -7.35 -14.56
CA ARG A 86 10.16 -7.90 -15.12
C ARG A 86 8.91 -7.52 -14.34
N PHE A 87 9.04 -7.39 -13.02
CA PHE A 87 7.93 -7.04 -12.13
C PHE A 87 8.08 -5.60 -11.65
N MET A 88 7.02 -4.85 -11.80
CA MET A 88 6.91 -3.45 -11.34
C MET A 88 5.70 -3.31 -10.44
N HIS A 89 5.87 -2.69 -9.27
CA HIS A 89 4.79 -2.36 -8.38
C HIS A 89 4.81 -0.88 -8.03
N HIS A 90 3.73 -0.19 -8.36
CA HIS A 90 3.54 1.23 -8.07
C HIS A 90 2.48 1.40 -7.00
N TYR A 91 2.68 2.36 -6.11
CA TYR A 91 1.78 2.68 -5.03
C TYR A 91 1.44 4.16 -5.06
N ASN A 92 0.17 4.49 -5.05
CA ASN A 92 -0.35 5.85 -5.05
C ASN A 92 -1.17 6.09 -3.78
N PHE A 93 -0.91 7.23 -3.15
CA PHE A 93 -1.64 7.70 -1.97
C PHE A 93 -2.16 9.12 -2.24
N PRO A 94 -3.26 9.26 -3.00
CA PRO A 94 -3.80 10.57 -3.35
C PRO A 94 -4.46 11.25 -2.14
N PRO A 95 -4.53 12.59 -2.10
CA PRO A 95 -5.10 13.32 -0.96
C PRO A 95 -6.55 12.96 -0.62
N TYR A 96 -7.34 12.57 -1.61
CA TYR A 96 -8.75 12.23 -1.40
C TYR A 96 -8.96 11.02 -0.47
N CYS A 97 -7.99 10.08 -0.40
CA CYS A 97 -8.12 8.89 0.46
C CYS A 97 -8.10 9.21 1.97
N VAL A 98 -7.74 10.42 2.34
CA VAL A 98 -7.81 10.94 3.72
C VAL A 98 -8.78 12.13 3.84
N GLY A 99 -9.65 12.32 2.84
CA GLY A 99 -10.63 13.42 2.83
C GLY A 99 -10.01 14.81 2.67
N GLU A 100 -8.77 14.90 2.20
CA GLU A 100 -8.09 16.17 2.00
C GLU A 100 -8.10 16.61 0.53
N THR A 101 -8.07 17.93 0.32
CA THR A 101 -7.81 18.51 -1.00
C THR A 101 -6.31 18.73 -1.17
N GLY A 102 -5.76 18.36 -2.32
CA GLY A 102 -4.35 18.53 -2.59
C GLY A 102 -4.02 18.38 -4.07
N ARG A 103 -2.79 18.71 -4.42
CA ARG A 103 -2.30 18.54 -5.79
C ARG A 103 -2.14 17.06 -6.12
N MET A 104 -2.80 16.62 -7.17
CA MET A 104 -2.54 15.32 -7.80
C MET A 104 -1.26 15.42 -8.64
N GLY A 105 -0.28 14.60 -8.37
CA GLY A 105 1.01 14.63 -9.04
C GLY A 105 1.75 13.30 -8.95
N ASN A 106 3.03 13.33 -9.24
CA ASN A 106 3.87 12.14 -9.12
C ASN A 106 3.97 11.70 -7.65
N PRO A 107 4.10 10.38 -7.39
CA PRO A 107 4.33 9.85 -6.05
C PRO A 107 5.55 10.50 -5.38
N GLY A 108 5.42 10.84 -4.11
CA GLY A 108 6.53 11.30 -3.29
C GLY A 108 7.47 10.16 -2.86
N ARG A 109 8.53 10.51 -2.14
CA ARG A 109 9.51 9.51 -1.67
C ARG A 109 8.90 8.46 -0.74
N ARG A 110 7.90 8.86 0.04
CA ARG A 110 7.18 7.94 0.95
C ARG A 110 6.42 6.87 0.16
N GLU A 111 5.67 7.27 -0.85
CA GLU A 111 4.90 6.39 -1.71
C GLU A 111 5.82 5.44 -2.50
N ILE A 112 6.93 5.96 -3.04
CA ILE A 112 7.95 5.16 -3.73
C ILE A 112 8.54 4.11 -2.79
N GLY A 113 8.93 4.50 -1.58
CA GLY A 113 9.49 3.58 -0.58
C GLY A 113 8.48 2.52 -0.13
N HIS A 114 7.22 2.90 0.07
CA HIS A 114 6.15 1.98 0.43
C HIS A 114 5.86 0.98 -0.71
N GLY A 115 5.79 1.47 -1.95
CA GLY A 115 5.64 0.62 -3.13
C GLY A 115 6.78 -0.38 -3.28
N ALA A 116 8.01 0.02 -3.03
CA ALA A 116 9.19 -0.86 -3.08
C ALA A 116 9.16 -1.97 -2.01
N LEU A 117 8.53 -1.75 -0.85
CA LEU A 117 8.30 -2.81 0.14
C LEU A 117 7.30 -3.85 -0.38
N GLY A 118 6.18 -3.39 -0.94
CA GLY A 118 5.17 -4.26 -1.55
C GLY A 118 5.75 -5.07 -2.72
N GLU A 119 6.55 -4.42 -3.56
CA GLU A 119 7.22 -5.07 -4.69
C GLU A 119 8.12 -6.23 -4.24
N ARG A 120 8.96 -5.99 -3.25
CA ARG A 120 9.87 -7.04 -2.72
C ARG A 120 9.12 -8.22 -2.10
N ALA A 121 8.01 -7.95 -1.43
CA ALA A 121 7.16 -9.00 -0.87
C ALA A 121 6.49 -9.84 -1.97
N LEU A 122 5.90 -9.17 -2.96
CA LEU A 122 5.20 -9.82 -4.08
C LEU A 122 6.14 -10.58 -5.02
N ALA A 123 7.35 -10.07 -5.24
CA ALA A 123 8.34 -10.72 -6.12
C ALA A 123 8.64 -12.18 -5.73
N GLN A 124 8.48 -12.53 -4.45
CA GLN A 124 8.76 -13.88 -3.95
C GLN A 124 7.66 -14.91 -4.28
N VAL A 125 6.46 -14.46 -4.62
CA VAL A 125 5.29 -15.30 -4.93
C VAL A 125 4.92 -15.29 -6.40
N LEU A 126 5.68 -14.57 -7.23
CA LEU A 126 5.43 -14.52 -8.67
C LEU A 126 5.83 -15.84 -9.33
N PRO A 127 5.08 -16.27 -10.36
CA PRO A 127 5.46 -17.42 -11.16
C PRO A 127 6.78 -17.16 -11.92
N SER A 128 7.49 -18.22 -12.23
CA SER A 128 8.72 -18.16 -13.03
C SER A 128 8.45 -17.62 -14.44
N VAL A 129 9.49 -17.19 -15.14
CA VAL A 129 9.37 -16.73 -16.54
C VAL A 129 8.91 -17.88 -17.45
N ASP A 130 9.33 -19.10 -17.17
CA ASP A 130 8.99 -20.28 -17.96
C ASP A 130 7.51 -20.65 -17.82
N GLU A 131 6.92 -20.40 -16.64
CA GLU A 131 5.49 -20.67 -16.38
C GLU A 131 4.59 -19.51 -16.84
N PHE A 132 5.10 -18.29 -16.73
CA PHE A 132 4.32 -17.08 -17.03
C PHE A 132 5.19 -16.03 -17.74
N PRO A 133 5.36 -16.14 -19.07
CA PRO A 133 6.33 -15.33 -19.83
C PRO A 133 5.83 -13.91 -20.14
N TYR A 134 5.44 -13.17 -19.11
CA TYR A 134 4.97 -11.78 -19.25
C TYR A 134 5.72 -10.85 -18.31
N THR A 135 5.94 -9.62 -18.76
CA THR A 135 6.22 -8.49 -17.86
C THR A 135 4.96 -8.15 -17.09
N ILE A 136 5.07 -7.95 -15.80
CA ILE A 136 3.94 -7.70 -14.91
C ILE A 136 4.10 -6.32 -14.28
N ARG A 137 3.09 -5.47 -14.46
CA ARG A 137 3.00 -4.18 -13.78
C ARG A 137 1.74 -4.12 -12.94
N THR A 138 1.90 -3.92 -11.63
CA THR A 138 0.78 -3.67 -10.72
C THR A 138 0.79 -2.23 -10.23
N VAL A 139 -0.39 -1.65 -10.13
CA VAL A 139 -0.60 -0.32 -9.56
C VAL A 139 -1.60 -0.45 -8.44
N ALA A 140 -1.22 -0.04 -7.25
CA ALA A 140 -2.06 -0.02 -6.06
C ALA A 140 -2.45 1.42 -5.73
N ASP A 141 -3.73 1.73 -5.87
CA ASP A 141 -4.31 3.03 -5.56
C ASP A 141 -5.08 2.95 -4.23
N VAL A 142 -4.71 3.77 -3.27
CA VAL A 142 -5.44 3.89 -2.01
C VAL A 142 -6.70 4.69 -2.27
N MET A 143 -7.85 4.09 -1.96
CA MET A 143 -9.19 4.67 -2.21
C MET A 143 -9.75 5.34 -0.95
N GLU A 144 -9.45 4.76 0.24
CA GLU A 144 -9.89 5.24 1.54
C GLU A 144 -8.91 4.81 2.64
#